data_c7d269319d39282a5d264ba67ed5b66b
#
_entry.id   c7d269319d39282a5d264ba67ed5b66b
#
_cell.length_a   1.000
_cell.length_b   1.000
_cell.length_c   1.000
_cell.angle_alpha   90.00
_cell.angle_beta   90.00
_cell.angle_gamma   90.00
#
_symmetry.space_group_name_H-M   'P 1'
#
loop_
_entity.id
_entity.type
_entity.pdbx_description
1 polymer ?
#
loop_
_entity_poly.entity_id
_entity_poly.type
_entity_poly.pdbx_seq_one_letter_code
_entity_poly.pdbx_strand_id
1 'polypeptide(L)'
;TLFRSYNIEFYEDSNGRSELWEFLESLRVKAATNKDARIQYKQISLYIQLLEDNGTRLNENITKHLDDDIWELRPGNNRVLYFYFKNDTFVLLHQFRKKTQKTPKREIERAKAERDDYLARKEAE
;
A
#
# COMPACT_ATOMS: atom_id res chain seq x y z
N THR A 1 21.67 -2.25 -14.96
CA THR A 1 20.61 -1.62 -15.75
C THR A 1 20.38 -0.19 -15.31
N LEU A 2 19.88 0.61 -16.22
CA LEU A 2 19.52 2.00 -15.95
C LEU A 2 18.16 2.12 -15.31
N PHE A 3 17.33 1.10 -15.45
CA PHE A 3 15.97 1.09 -14.92
C PHE A 3 15.83 -0.01 -13.89
N ARG A 4 15.18 0.34 -12.79
CA ARG A 4 14.89 -0.60 -11.74
C ARG A 4 13.39 -0.60 -11.50
N SER A 5 12.81 -1.76 -11.59
CA SER A 5 11.39 -1.95 -11.31
C SER A 5 11.25 -2.93 -10.17
N TYR A 6 10.36 -2.60 -9.23
CA TYR A 6 10.09 -3.44 -8.09
C TYR A 6 8.82 -4.24 -8.34
N ASN A 7 8.72 -5.38 -7.67
CA ASN A 7 7.49 -6.18 -7.69
C ASN A 7 6.55 -5.64 -6.62
N ILE A 8 5.27 -5.62 -6.94
CA ILE A 8 4.22 -5.20 -6.00
C ILE A 8 3.34 -6.39 -5.72
N GLU A 9 3.19 -6.75 -4.45
CA GLU A 9 2.26 -7.78 -4.00
C GLU A 9 1.23 -7.16 -3.08
N PHE A 10 0.03 -7.72 -3.09
CA PHE A 10 -1.05 -7.31 -2.19
C PHE A 10 -1.17 -8.35 -1.09
N TYR A 11 -1.13 -7.90 0.17
CA TYR A 11 -1.34 -8.79 1.30
C TYR A 11 -2.73 -9.42 1.22
N GLU A 12 -2.80 -10.73 1.41
CA GLU A 12 -4.05 -11.47 1.49
C GLU A 12 -4.17 -12.10 2.88
N ASP A 13 -5.37 -12.03 3.45
CA ASP A 13 -5.62 -12.63 4.75
C ASP A 13 -5.74 -14.15 4.65
N SER A 14 -6.07 -14.81 5.76
CA SER A 14 -6.18 -16.27 5.81
C SER A 14 -7.28 -16.83 4.90
N ASN A 15 -8.20 -15.99 4.45
CA ASN A 15 -9.26 -16.38 3.51
C ASN A 15 -8.89 -16.06 2.05
N GLY A 16 -7.66 -15.62 1.81
CA GLY A 16 -7.20 -15.26 0.48
C GLY A 16 -7.75 -13.94 -0.03
N ARG A 17 -8.21 -13.06 0.87
CA ARG A 17 -8.80 -11.78 0.51
C ARG A 17 -7.86 -10.62 0.80
N SER A 18 -7.81 -9.67 -0.11
CA SER A 18 -7.10 -8.40 0.08
C SER A 18 -8.12 -7.27 0.16
N GLU A 19 -8.23 -6.62 1.34
CA GLU A 19 -9.10 -5.46 1.49
C GLU A 19 -8.68 -4.32 0.57
N LEU A 20 -7.37 -4.14 0.39
CA LEU A 20 -6.85 -3.10 -0.49
C LEU A 20 -7.26 -3.35 -1.93
N TRP A 21 -7.11 -4.57 -2.41
CA TRP A 21 -7.53 -4.94 -3.75
C TRP A 21 -9.03 -4.69 -3.94
N GLU A 22 -9.83 -5.12 -2.96
CA GLU A 22 -11.29 -4.94 -3.02
C GLU A 22 -11.66 -3.46 -3.02
N PHE A 23 -10.95 -2.65 -2.24
CA PHE A 23 -11.15 -1.21 -2.23
C PHE A 23 -10.85 -0.59 -3.60
N LEU A 24 -9.71 -0.96 -4.20
CA LEU A 24 -9.34 -0.45 -5.52
C LEU A 24 -10.35 -0.88 -6.59
N GLU A 25 -10.81 -2.13 -6.55
CA GLU A 25 -11.83 -2.60 -7.49
C GLU A 25 -13.15 -1.84 -7.31
N SER A 26 -13.53 -1.56 -6.07
CA SER A 26 -14.71 -0.76 -5.77
C SER A 26 -14.60 0.65 -6.38
N LEU A 27 -13.43 1.29 -6.24
CA LEU A 27 -13.19 2.60 -6.84
C LEU A 27 -13.22 2.53 -8.37
N ARG A 28 -12.62 1.50 -8.95
CA ARG A 28 -12.57 1.32 -10.40
C ARG A 28 -13.98 1.23 -10.99
N VAL A 29 -14.84 0.45 -10.36
CA VAL A 29 -16.22 0.29 -10.81
C VAL A 29 -16.98 1.60 -10.67
N LYS A 30 -16.87 2.28 -9.53
CA LYS A 30 -17.54 3.55 -9.26
C LYS A 30 -17.06 4.68 -10.15
N ALA A 31 -15.81 4.58 -10.63
CA ALA A 31 -15.19 5.64 -11.45
C ALA A 31 -15.97 5.94 -12.72
N ALA A 32 -16.77 4.99 -13.23
CA ALA A 32 -17.57 5.18 -14.42
C ALA A 32 -18.60 6.30 -14.24
N THR A 33 -19.12 6.48 -13.02
CA THR A 33 -20.21 7.43 -12.75
C THR A 33 -19.92 8.40 -11.60
N ASN A 34 -18.78 8.26 -10.94
CA ASN A 34 -18.46 9.06 -9.75
C ASN A 34 -17.07 9.69 -9.90
N LYS A 35 -17.04 11.02 -9.92
CA LYS A 35 -15.80 11.78 -10.13
C LYS A 35 -14.81 11.56 -8.99
N ASP A 36 -15.27 11.57 -7.74
CA ASP A 36 -14.38 11.40 -6.60
C ASP A 36 -13.72 10.02 -6.61
N ALA A 37 -14.49 8.98 -6.92
CA ALA A 37 -13.94 7.63 -7.04
C ALA A 37 -12.88 7.56 -8.15
N ARG A 38 -13.13 8.24 -9.26
CA ARG A 38 -12.20 8.27 -10.39
C ARG A 38 -10.90 8.96 -9.99
N ILE A 39 -10.97 10.06 -9.25
CA ILE A 39 -9.80 10.79 -8.79
C ILE A 39 -8.99 9.92 -7.82
N GLN A 40 -9.65 9.29 -6.85
CA GLN A 40 -8.97 8.43 -5.88
C GLN A 40 -8.30 7.24 -6.57
N TYR A 41 -8.99 6.60 -7.48
CA TYR A 41 -8.45 5.46 -8.21
C TYR A 41 -7.17 5.84 -8.96
N LYS A 42 -7.22 6.96 -9.67
CA LYS A 42 -6.07 7.44 -10.43
C LYS A 42 -4.89 7.79 -9.51
N GLN A 43 -5.16 8.46 -8.39
CA GLN A 43 -4.10 8.84 -7.45
C GLN A 43 -3.43 7.63 -6.83
N ILE A 44 -4.22 6.68 -6.35
CA ILE A 44 -3.65 5.49 -5.71
C ILE A 44 -2.85 4.68 -6.73
N SER A 45 -3.42 4.50 -7.93
CA SER A 45 -2.74 3.76 -9.01
C SER A 45 -1.41 4.42 -9.38
N LEU A 46 -1.41 5.75 -9.50
CA LEU A 46 -0.18 6.49 -9.80
C LEU A 46 0.87 6.31 -8.71
N TYR A 47 0.48 6.39 -7.44
CA TYR A 47 1.44 6.28 -6.35
C TYR A 47 2.00 4.87 -6.22
N ILE A 48 1.20 3.85 -6.49
CA ILE A 48 1.70 2.47 -6.57
C ILE A 48 2.71 2.35 -7.72
N GLN A 49 2.42 2.97 -8.87
CA GLN A 49 3.35 2.96 -9.99
C GLN A 49 4.66 3.68 -9.64
N LEU A 50 4.58 4.80 -8.93
CA LEU A 50 5.78 5.51 -8.49
C LEU A 50 6.63 4.65 -7.54
N LEU A 51 5.99 3.90 -6.65
CA LEU A 51 6.70 2.97 -5.78
C LEU A 51 7.37 1.87 -6.60
N GLU A 52 6.67 1.32 -7.58
CA GLU A 52 7.20 0.28 -8.46
C GLU A 52 8.44 0.77 -9.20
N ASP A 53 8.41 2.01 -9.67
CA ASP A 53 9.50 2.55 -10.48
C ASP A 53 10.68 3.04 -9.65
N ASN A 54 10.45 3.52 -8.43
CA ASN A 54 11.46 4.24 -7.65
C ASN A 54 11.79 3.64 -6.28
N GLY A 55 10.98 2.70 -5.81
CA GLY A 55 11.11 2.21 -4.44
C GLY A 55 10.87 3.34 -3.45
N THR A 56 11.59 3.32 -2.33
CA THR A 56 11.42 4.33 -1.29
C THR A 56 12.17 5.64 -1.58
N ARG A 57 12.75 5.78 -2.77
CA ARG A 57 13.47 6.99 -3.17
C ARG A 57 12.52 8.05 -3.72
N LEU A 58 11.48 8.33 -2.95
CA LEU A 58 10.47 9.34 -3.28
C LEU A 58 10.44 10.35 -2.13
N ASN A 59 9.96 11.57 -2.39
CA ASN A 59 9.89 12.56 -1.32
C ASN A 59 8.77 12.21 -0.34
N GLU A 60 8.79 12.87 0.82
CA GLU A 60 7.86 12.56 1.91
C GLU A 60 6.40 12.93 1.61
N ASN A 61 6.14 13.70 0.56
CA ASN A 61 4.77 13.95 0.13
C ASN A 61 4.15 12.73 -0.54
N ILE A 62 4.98 11.80 -1.01
CA ILE A 62 4.54 10.62 -1.72
C ILE A 62 4.65 9.38 -0.84
N THR A 63 5.78 9.19 -0.16
CA THR A 63 5.98 8.04 0.72
C THR A 63 6.79 8.44 1.93
N LYS A 64 6.48 7.84 3.08
CA LYS A 64 7.13 8.18 4.34
C LYS A 64 7.34 6.93 5.18
N HIS A 65 8.52 6.82 5.78
CA HIS A 65 8.80 5.78 6.77
C HIS A 65 8.06 6.12 8.07
N LEU A 66 7.39 5.13 8.67
CA LEU A 66 6.61 5.33 9.89
C LEU A 66 7.29 4.76 11.12
N ASP A 67 7.50 3.46 11.15
CA ASP A 67 8.05 2.76 12.31
C ASP A 67 8.53 1.39 11.87
N ASP A 68 9.64 0.91 12.45
CA ASP A 68 10.22 -0.38 12.10
C ASP A 68 10.45 -0.44 10.58
N ASP A 69 9.92 -1.43 9.88
CA ASP A 69 9.98 -1.51 8.42
C ASP A 69 8.66 -1.14 7.74
N ILE A 70 7.77 -0.46 8.47
CA ILE A 70 6.47 -0.05 7.93
C ILE A 70 6.57 1.36 7.33
N TRP A 71 6.12 1.48 6.10
CA TRP A 71 6.07 2.72 5.33
C TRP A 71 4.64 3.00 4.90
N GLU A 72 4.38 4.24 4.49
CA GLU A 72 3.08 4.59 3.92
C GLU A 72 3.24 5.32 2.59
N LEU A 73 2.33 5.01 1.65
CA LEU A 73 2.09 5.84 0.48
C LEU A 73 0.98 6.83 0.83
N ARG A 74 1.05 8.03 0.26
CA ARG A 74 0.22 9.16 0.66
C ARG A 74 -0.59 9.76 -0.50
N PRO A 75 -1.39 8.96 -1.24
CA PRO A 75 -2.17 9.47 -2.37
C PRO A 75 -3.42 10.22 -1.89
N GLY A 76 -3.36 11.56 -1.94
CA GLY A 76 -4.45 12.41 -1.47
C GLY A 76 -4.71 12.19 0.02
N ASN A 77 -5.96 11.91 0.36
CA ASN A 77 -6.34 11.61 1.75
C ASN A 77 -6.35 10.12 2.07
N ASN A 78 -5.90 9.30 1.13
CA ASN A 78 -5.74 7.87 1.39
C ASN A 78 -4.32 7.59 1.87
N ARG A 79 -4.19 6.56 2.67
CA ARG A 79 -2.89 6.07 3.13
C ARG A 79 -2.84 4.58 2.84
N VAL A 80 -1.74 4.12 2.22
CA VAL A 80 -1.51 2.70 1.94
C VAL A 80 -0.25 2.30 2.68
N LEU A 81 -0.36 1.42 3.65
CA LEU A 81 0.78 0.96 4.42
C LEU A 81 1.40 -0.24 3.74
N TYR A 82 2.75 -0.30 3.75
CA TYR A 82 3.47 -1.34 3.04
C TYR A 82 4.81 -1.60 3.73
N PHE A 83 5.47 -2.70 3.33
CA PHE A 83 6.84 -2.97 3.74
C PHE A 83 7.61 -3.61 2.58
N TYR A 84 8.93 -3.54 2.68
CA TYR A 84 9.80 -4.22 1.73
C TYR A 84 10.05 -5.65 2.22
N PHE A 85 9.77 -6.64 1.39
CA PHE A 85 9.99 -8.04 1.75
C PHE A 85 11.41 -8.47 1.38
N LYS A 86 11.62 -8.88 0.16
CA LYS A 86 12.91 -9.27 -0.42
C LYS A 86 12.74 -9.43 -1.92
N ASN A 87 13.86 -9.63 -2.65
CA ASN A 87 13.83 -9.82 -4.10
C ASN A 87 13.08 -8.70 -4.80
N ASP A 88 13.41 -7.45 -4.39
CA ASP A 88 12.81 -6.24 -4.97
C ASP A 88 11.27 -6.24 -4.90
N THR A 89 10.71 -6.78 -3.81
CA THR A 89 9.25 -6.88 -3.65
C THR A 89 8.76 -6.01 -2.50
N PHE A 90 7.77 -5.16 -2.80
CA PHE A 90 7.01 -4.43 -1.79
C PHE A 90 5.66 -5.12 -1.60
N VAL A 91 5.25 -5.26 -0.36
CA VAL A 91 3.96 -5.87 -0.02
C VAL A 91 3.06 -4.77 0.53
N LEU A 92 1.97 -4.49 -0.19
CA LEU A 92 0.97 -3.50 0.21
C LEU A 92 0.00 -4.17 1.19
N LEU A 93 -0.14 -3.60 2.38
CA LEU A 93 -0.83 -4.25 3.48
C LEU A 93 -2.31 -3.88 3.56
N HIS A 94 -2.59 -2.60 3.84
CA HIS A 94 -3.98 -2.14 3.87
C HIS A 94 -4.03 -0.64 3.62
N GLN A 95 -5.23 -0.15 3.40
CA GLN A 95 -5.52 1.24 3.11
C GLN A 95 -6.46 1.79 4.18
N PHE A 96 -6.31 3.07 4.50
CA PHE A 96 -7.30 3.77 5.31
C PHE A 96 -7.39 5.22 4.86
N ARG A 97 -8.51 5.87 5.21
CA ARG A 97 -8.73 7.27 4.93
C ARG A 97 -8.19 8.10 6.08
N LYS A 98 -7.29 9.03 5.79
CA LYS A 98 -6.68 9.90 6.78
C LYS A 98 -7.71 10.82 7.43
N LYS A 99 -7.68 10.92 8.75
CA LYS A 99 -8.52 11.83 9.54
C LYS A 99 -7.70 12.81 10.37
N THR A 100 -6.41 12.54 10.54
CA THR A 100 -5.49 13.34 11.33
C THR A 100 -4.17 13.52 10.59
N GLN A 101 -3.34 14.44 11.04
CA GLN A 101 -2.03 14.66 10.42
C GLN A 101 -1.12 13.44 10.60
N LYS A 102 -1.11 12.89 11.79
CA LYS A 102 -0.25 11.77 12.13
C LYS A 102 -0.98 10.45 11.91
N THR A 103 -0.28 9.47 11.36
CA THR A 103 -0.82 8.13 11.18
C THR A 103 -1.13 7.52 12.54
N PRO A 104 -2.37 7.08 12.78
CA PRO A 104 -2.73 6.49 14.08
C PRO A 104 -1.91 5.25 14.39
N LYS A 105 -1.53 5.11 15.65
CA LYS A 105 -0.75 3.96 16.11
C LYS A 105 -1.44 2.64 15.81
N ARG A 106 -2.77 2.59 15.90
CA ARG A 106 -3.53 1.36 15.62
C ARG A 106 -3.33 0.88 14.19
N GLU A 107 -3.18 1.82 13.22
CA GLU A 107 -2.96 1.44 11.82
C GLU A 107 -1.56 0.86 11.64
N ILE A 108 -0.58 1.43 12.32
CA ILE A 108 0.80 0.93 12.28
C ILE A 108 0.87 -0.47 12.91
N GLU A 109 0.22 -0.66 14.05
CA GLU A 109 0.20 -1.96 14.73
C GLU A 109 -0.53 -3.02 13.89
N ARG A 110 -1.62 -2.63 13.22
CA ARG A 110 -2.31 -3.53 12.30
C ARG A 110 -1.37 -3.93 11.15
N ALA A 111 -0.66 -2.96 10.58
CA ALA A 111 0.28 -3.25 9.49
C ALA A 111 1.37 -4.23 9.93
N LYS A 112 1.88 -4.07 11.14
CA LYS A 112 2.89 -4.99 11.68
C LYS A 112 2.34 -6.41 11.82
N ALA A 113 1.10 -6.53 12.27
CA ALA A 113 0.46 -7.84 12.42
C ALA A 113 0.25 -8.50 11.05
N GLU A 114 -0.16 -7.72 10.05
CA GLU A 114 -0.33 -8.21 8.68
C GLU A 114 1.01 -8.64 8.07
N ARG A 115 2.05 -7.84 8.29
CA ARG A 115 3.41 -8.19 7.86
C ARG A 115 3.86 -9.51 8.48
N ASP A 116 3.65 -9.66 9.79
CA ASP A 116 4.07 -10.87 10.49
C ASP A 116 3.33 -12.10 9.97
N ASP A 117 2.03 -11.96 9.68
CA ASP A 117 1.24 -13.02 9.08
C ASP A 117 1.75 -13.39 7.69
N TYR A 118 2.06 -12.38 6.88
CA TYR A 118 2.63 -12.59 5.54
C TYR A 118 3.95 -13.36 5.64
N LEU A 119 4.85 -12.92 6.52
CA LEU A 119 6.16 -13.55 6.68
C LEU A 119 6.03 -15.00 7.17
N ALA A 120 5.14 -15.25 8.13
CA ALA A 120 4.93 -16.60 8.64
C ALA A 120 4.44 -17.55 7.55
N ARG A 121 3.53 -17.09 6.69
CA ARG A 121 3.04 -17.92 5.60
C ARG A 121 4.08 -18.16 4.51
N LYS A 122 4.95 -17.17 4.26
CA LYS A 122 6.03 -17.35 3.29
C LYS A 122 7.06 -18.36 3.78
N GLU A 123 7.35 -18.37 5.07
CA GLU A 123 8.26 -19.36 5.65
C GLU A 123 7.71 -20.79 5.58
N ALA A 124 6.38 -20.93 5.59
CA ALA A 124 5.73 -22.23 5.54
C ALA A 124 5.65 -22.82 4.12
N GLU A 125 5.96 -22.02 3.11
CA GLU A 125 5.94 -22.47 1.71
C GLU A 125 7.11 -23.39 1.36
#